data_6dbbc181654e3473065ac9b4fc217c8a
#
_entry.id   6dbbc181654e3473065ac9b4fc217c8a
#
_cell.length_a   1.000
_cell.length_b   1.000
_cell.length_c   1.000
_cell.angle_alpha   90.00
_cell.angle_beta   90.00
_cell.angle_gamma   90.00
#
_symmetry.space_group_name_H-M   'P 1'
#
loop_
_entity.id
_entity.type
_entity.pdbx_description
1 polymer ?
#
loop_
_entity_poly.entity_id
_entity_poly.type
_entity_poly.pdbx_seq_one_letter_code
_entity_poly.pdbx_strand_id
1 'polypeptide(L)'
;WVSADGSIICTGGEYDGQIGIHTVDTATGEITSQNYANLALDLPQDWDWTDDRKGIEPEEVVIEEYNGEMFVLATLQDPSAVVVYNITDPTSPVYDSGVITQLIEYGSSESATGECEGLAVRDGYVLVANTEDPSVALLKSSWAQ
;
A
#
# COMPACT_ATOMS: atom_id res chain seq x y z
N TRP A 1 -0.61 10.10 -3.85
CA TRP A 1 -1.43 9.86 -5.05
C TRP A 1 -2.77 10.59 -4.98
N VAL A 2 -3.34 10.95 -6.11
CA VAL A 2 -4.63 11.64 -6.21
C VAL A 2 -5.54 10.82 -7.14
N SER A 3 -6.82 10.66 -6.74
CA SER A 3 -7.83 10.01 -7.60
C SER A 3 -8.05 10.79 -8.91
N ALA A 4 -8.54 10.10 -9.93
CA ALA A 4 -8.72 10.69 -11.27
C ALA A 4 -9.65 11.90 -11.27
N ASP A 5 -10.65 11.94 -10.39
CA ASP A 5 -11.59 13.05 -10.23
C ASP A 5 -11.11 14.14 -9.24
N GLY A 6 -9.97 13.92 -8.58
CA GLY A 6 -9.38 14.84 -7.61
C GLY A 6 -10.04 14.83 -6.23
N SER A 7 -10.99 13.96 -5.98
CA SER A 7 -11.78 13.95 -4.73
C SER A 7 -11.09 13.25 -3.57
N ILE A 8 -10.10 12.39 -3.84
CA ILE A 8 -9.35 11.63 -2.83
C ILE A 8 -7.85 11.81 -3.04
N ILE A 9 -7.14 12.02 -1.93
CA ILE A 9 -5.67 11.98 -1.86
C ILE A 9 -5.28 10.87 -0.91
N CYS A 10 -4.38 9.98 -1.33
CA CYS A 10 -3.75 8.99 -0.47
C CYS A 10 -2.27 9.28 -0.26
N THR A 11 -1.79 9.03 0.96
CA THR A 11 -0.39 9.23 1.38
C THR A 11 0.13 8.00 2.11
N GLY A 12 1.38 7.63 1.89
CA GLY A 12 2.11 6.69 2.74
C GLY A 12 2.76 7.44 3.90
N GLY A 13 2.62 6.93 5.10
CA GLY A 13 3.30 7.43 6.29
C GLY A 13 4.39 6.46 6.71
N GLU A 14 5.59 6.62 6.14
CA GLU A 14 6.75 5.73 6.30
C GLU A 14 7.00 5.36 7.78
N TYR A 15 7.06 6.36 8.66
CA TYR A 15 7.36 6.12 10.08
C TYR A 15 6.14 5.84 10.95
N ASP A 16 4.94 6.10 10.44
CA ASP A 16 3.70 5.95 11.21
C ASP A 16 3.02 4.60 10.95
N GLY A 17 3.46 3.85 9.92
CA GLY A 17 2.86 2.59 9.51
C GLY A 17 1.38 2.74 9.10
N GLN A 18 1.03 3.83 8.45
CA GLN A 18 -0.34 4.17 8.09
C GLN A 18 -0.46 4.62 6.64
N ILE A 19 -1.60 4.32 6.03
CA ILE A 19 -1.99 4.92 4.76
C ILE A 19 -3.03 6.00 5.07
N GLY A 20 -2.69 7.25 4.78
CA GLY A 20 -3.62 8.38 4.90
C GLY A 20 -4.60 8.41 3.73
N ILE A 21 -5.88 8.64 4.02
CA ILE A 21 -6.96 8.76 3.03
C ILE A 21 -7.70 10.06 3.32
N HIS A 22 -7.58 11.02 2.41
CA HIS A 22 -8.08 12.37 2.58
C HIS A 22 -9.11 12.68 1.51
N THR A 23 -10.30 13.13 1.90
CA THR A 23 -11.29 13.63 0.93
C THR A 23 -11.10 15.12 0.71
N VAL A 24 -11.31 15.55 -0.52
CA VAL A 24 -11.09 16.93 -0.96
C VAL A 24 -12.37 17.47 -1.59
N ASP A 25 -12.74 18.68 -1.20
CA ASP A 25 -13.70 19.46 -1.98
C ASP A 25 -13.01 19.98 -3.25
N THR A 26 -13.34 19.40 -4.40
CA THR A 26 -12.68 19.72 -5.67
C THR A 26 -12.96 21.15 -6.16
N ALA A 27 -13.99 21.82 -5.63
CA ALA A 27 -14.29 23.19 -6.00
C ALA A 27 -13.42 24.20 -5.23
N THR A 28 -13.05 23.88 -3.98
CA THR A 28 -12.27 24.77 -3.12
C THR A 28 -10.84 24.31 -2.90
N GLY A 29 -10.56 23.02 -3.10
CA GLY A 29 -9.28 22.38 -2.78
C GLY A 29 -9.09 22.11 -1.28
N GLU A 30 -10.13 22.26 -0.46
CA GLU A 30 -10.04 22.03 0.97
C GLU A 30 -10.14 20.53 1.30
N ILE A 31 -9.31 20.06 2.25
CA ILE A 31 -9.44 18.71 2.82
C ILE A 31 -10.65 18.70 3.75
N THR A 32 -11.63 17.88 3.42
CA THR A 32 -12.91 17.78 4.14
C THR A 32 -12.95 16.66 5.16
N SER A 33 -12.15 15.61 4.98
CA SER A 33 -11.94 14.57 5.98
C SER A 33 -10.54 13.97 5.89
N GLN A 34 -10.08 13.39 7.00
CA GLN A 34 -8.81 12.66 7.09
C GLN A 34 -9.06 11.34 7.81
N ASN A 35 -8.78 10.25 7.12
CA ASN A 35 -8.93 8.88 7.64
C ASN A 35 -7.63 8.11 7.40
N TYR A 36 -7.46 7.00 8.10
CA TYR A 36 -6.23 6.22 8.06
C TYR A 36 -6.55 4.74 8.05
N ALA A 37 -5.85 3.97 7.19
CA ALA A 37 -5.71 2.53 7.33
C ALA A 37 -4.52 2.25 8.25
N ASN A 38 -4.72 1.47 9.30
CA ASN A 38 -3.69 1.14 10.27
C ASN A 38 -3.10 -0.24 9.97
N LEU A 39 -1.97 -0.25 9.29
CA LEU A 39 -1.32 -1.47 8.82
C LEU A 39 -1.02 -2.45 9.97
N ALA A 40 -0.54 -1.97 11.11
CA ALA A 40 -0.21 -2.83 12.25
C ALA A 40 -1.41 -3.58 12.84
N LEU A 41 -2.64 -3.08 12.64
CA LEU A 41 -3.85 -3.74 13.10
C LEU A 41 -4.47 -4.66 12.04
N ASP A 42 -4.29 -4.32 10.78
CA ASP A 42 -5.03 -4.92 9.67
C ASP A 42 -4.25 -6.05 8.99
N LEU A 43 -2.92 -6.01 9.02
CA LEU A 43 -2.08 -7.01 8.36
C LEU A 43 -2.14 -8.38 9.03
N PRO A 44 -1.94 -9.47 8.26
CA PRO A 44 -1.84 -10.81 8.80
C PRO A 44 -0.77 -10.90 9.89
N GLN A 45 -1.12 -11.50 11.04
CA GLN A 45 -0.24 -11.59 12.20
C GLN A 45 0.96 -12.55 12.01
N ASP A 46 0.94 -13.35 10.98
CA ASP A 46 2.02 -14.25 10.58
C ASP A 46 3.02 -13.59 9.61
N TRP A 47 2.75 -12.35 9.20
CA TRP A 47 3.75 -11.56 8.49
C TRP A 47 4.77 -11.05 9.51
N ASP A 48 6.03 -11.31 9.25
CA ASP A 48 7.12 -10.83 10.10
C ASP A 48 7.56 -9.44 9.63
N TRP A 49 7.21 -8.41 10.41
CA TRP A 49 7.62 -7.01 10.19
C TRP A 49 8.41 -6.46 11.38
N THR A 50 9.00 -7.35 12.17
CA THR A 50 9.74 -6.97 13.39
C THR A 50 11.18 -6.58 13.13
N ASP A 51 11.48 -5.81 12.12
CA ASP A 51 12.69 -5.00 12.22
C ASP A 51 12.47 -3.93 13.30
N ASP A 52 13.28 -4.00 14.32
CA ASP A 52 13.14 -3.36 15.63
C ASP A 52 13.24 -1.83 15.63
N ARG A 53 13.27 -1.17 14.47
CA ARG A 53 13.60 0.26 14.41
C ARG A 53 12.55 1.15 13.79
N LYS A 54 11.79 0.69 12.82
CA LYS A 54 10.96 1.57 12.01
C LYS A 54 9.51 1.10 11.88
N GLY A 55 9.23 -0.19 12.03
CA GLY A 55 7.90 -0.75 11.88
C GLY A 55 7.54 -0.99 10.41
N ILE A 56 6.25 -1.02 10.10
CA ILE A 56 5.74 -1.18 8.74
C ILE A 56 5.93 0.14 8.01
N GLU A 57 6.68 0.12 6.91
CA GLU A 57 7.05 1.31 6.15
C GLU A 57 6.31 1.32 4.80
N PRO A 58 5.16 2.02 4.69
CA PRO A 58 4.52 2.24 3.40
C PRO A 58 5.30 3.28 2.59
N GLU A 59 5.78 2.87 1.40
CA GLU A 59 6.59 3.68 0.52
C GLU A 59 5.76 4.36 -0.57
N GLU A 60 5.25 3.63 -1.51
CA GLU A 60 4.45 4.17 -2.59
C GLU A 60 2.99 3.75 -2.47
N VAL A 61 2.08 4.69 -2.73
CA VAL A 61 0.64 4.46 -2.75
C VAL A 61 0.08 4.82 -4.12
N VAL A 62 -0.87 4.02 -4.60
CA VAL A 62 -1.58 4.26 -5.87
C VAL A 62 -3.06 4.05 -5.63
N ILE A 63 -3.90 4.92 -6.21
CA ILE A 63 -5.35 4.74 -6.24
C ILE A 63 -5.75 4.15 -7.59
N GLU A 64 -6.56 3.09 -7.58
CA GLU A 64 -7.14 2.46 -8.74
C GLU A 64 -8.65 2.37 -8.59
N GLU A 65 -9.38 2.72 -9.63
CA GLU A 65 -10.84 2.50 -9.72
C GLU A 65 -11.13 1.29 -10.59
N TYR A 66 -11.87 0.33 -10.07
CA TYR A 66 -12.25 -0.85 -10.80
C TYR A 66 -13.71 -1.23 -10.53
N ASN A 67 -14.51 -1.37 -11.61
CA ASN A 67 -15.95 -1.70 -11.54
C ASN A 67 -16.79 -0.78 -10.63
N GLY A 68 -16.38 0.49 -10.49
CA GLY A 68 -17.06 1.46 -9.63
C GLY A 68 -16.70 1.35 -8.14
N GLU A 69 -15.74 0.51 -7.80
CA GLU A 69 -15.12 0.48 -6.49
C GLU A 69 -13.74 1.14 -6.56
N MET A 70 -13.35 1.77 -5.47
CA MET A 70 -12.06 2.46 -5.37
C MET A 70 -11.14 1.73 -4.40
N PHE A 71 -9.90 1.53 -4.83
CA PHE A 71 -8.88 0.84 -4.05
C PHE A 71 -7.65 1.72 -3.89
N VAL A 72 -7.00 1.65 -2.74
CA VAL A 72 -5.63 2.10 -2.57
C VAL A 72 -4.72 0.89 -2.42
N LEU A 73 -3.64 0.89 -3.20
CA LEU A 73 -2.58 -0.09 -3.08
C LEU A 73 -1.35 0.62 -2.52
N ALA A 74 -0.62 -0.07 -1.65
CA ALA A 74 0.64 0.45 -1.12
C ALA A 74 1.72 -0.64 -1.16
N THR A 75 2.94 -0.23 -1.47
CA THR A 75 4.13 -1.02 -1.19
C THR A 75 4.52 -0.84 0.26
N LEU A 76 5.00 -1.90 0.87
CA LEU A 76 5.58 -1.90 2.21
C LEU A 76 7.04 -2.29 2.08
N GLN A 77 7.94 -1.48 2.63
CA GLN A 77 9.35 -1.82 2.67
C GLN A 77 9.56 -3.03 3.59
N ASP A 78 8.98 -2.98 4.78
CA ASP A 78 9.03 -4.06 5.76
C ASP A 78 7.61 -4.48 6.22
N PRO A 79 7.16 -5.72 5.99
CA PRO A 79 7.78 -6.72 5.12
C PRO A 79 7.68 -6.33 3.65
N SER A 80 8.56 -6.82 2.80
CA SER A 80 8.51 -6.55 1.35
C SER A 80 7.20 -7.06 0.75
N ALA A 81 6.20 -6.20 0.70
CA ALA A 81 4.83 -6.59 0.39
C ALA A 81 4.05 -5.52 -0.38
N VAL A 82 2.95 -5.92 -0.98
CA VAL A 82 1.89 -5.02 -1.45
C VAL A 82 0.63 -5.30 -0.67
N VAL A 83 -0.05 -4.25 -0.25
CA VAL A 83 -1.35 -4.31 0.41
C VAL A 83 -2.40 -3.54 -0.37
N VAL A 84 -3.64 -3.98 -0.23
CA VAL A 84 -4.80 -3.40 -0.91
C VAL A 84 -5.89 -3.09 0.12
N TYR A 85 -6.40 -1.88 0.08
CA TYR A 85 -7.58 -1.47 0.83
C TYR A 85 -8.68 -1.01 -0.10
N ASN A 86 -9.90 -1.45 0.15
CA ASN A 86 -11.09 -0.87 -0.46
C ASN A 86 -11.38 0.47 0.25
N ILE A 87 -11.40 1.55 -0.51
CA ILE A 87 -11.66 2.92 -0.09
C ILE A 87 -12.87 3.52 -0.80
N THR A 88 -13.78 2.69 -1.30
CA THR A 88 -15.05 3.14 -1.91
C THR A 88 -15.84 4.02 -0.95
N ASP A 89 -15.79 3.69 0.35
CA ASP A 89 -16.10 4.62 1.44
C ASP A 89 -14.77 5.13 2.04
N PRO A 90 -14.30 6.33 1.66
CA PRO A 90 -13.02 6.83 2.13
C PRO A 90 -13.01 7.14 3.63
N THR A 91 -14.16 7.14 4.30
CA THR A 91 -14.27 7.35 5.75
C THR A 91 -14.10 6.05 6.55
N SER A 92 -14.15 4.91 5.86
CA SER A 92 -14.05 3.59 6.48
C SER A 92 -13.24 2.64 5.56
N PRO A 93 -11.91 2.84 5.46
CA PRO A 93 -11.07 1.96 4.66
C PRO A 93 -11.12 0.52 5.19
N VAL A 94 -11.22 -0.45 4.29
CA VAL A 94 -11.30 -1.87 4.63
C VAL A 94 -10.14 -2.62 3.99
N TYR A 95 -9.36 -3.34 4.80
CA TYR A 95 -8.33 -4.23 4.27
C TYR A 95 -8.97 -5.29 3.36
N ASP A 96 -8.48 -5.37 2.13
CA ASP A 96 -8.97 -6.33 1.13
C ASP A 96 -8.03 -7.53 1.03
N SER A 97 -6.77 -7.26 0.75
CA SER A 97 -5.78 -8.30 0.51
C SER A 97 -4.35 -7.77 0.63
N GLY A 98 -3.40 -8.69 0.65
CA GLY A 98 -1.99 -8.37 0.55
C GLY A 98 -1.17 -9.58 0.16
N VAL A 99 0.04 -9.34 -0.33
CA VAL A 99 0.97 -10.38 -0.74
C VAL A 99 2.40 -9.96 -0.46
N ILE A 100 3.17 -10.85 0.14
CA ILE A 100 4.62 -10.69 0.26
C ILE A 100 5.23 -10.91 -1.13
N THR A 101 5.97 -9.95 -1.65
CA THR A 101 6.53 -9.96 -2.99
C THR A 101 7.93 -10.54 -3.03
N GLN A 102 8.61 -10.54 -1.89
CA GLN A 102 9.93 -11.12 -1.73
C GLN A 102 10.01 -11.91 -0.43
N LEU A 103 10.43 -13.18 -0.53
CA LEU A 103 10.70 -13.99 0.66
C LEU A 103 12.07 -13.59 1.22
N ILE A 104 12.06 -13.05 2.42
CA ILE A 104 13.26 -12.75 3.17
C ILE A 104 13.72 -14.04 3.84
N GLU A 105 14.93 -14.53 3.53
CA GLU A 105 15.55 -15.60 4.32
C GLU A 105 16.13 -14.98 5.61
N TYR A 106 15.40 -15.07 6.71
CA TYR A 106 15.91 -14.70 8.02
C TYR A 106 17.04 -15.64 8.44
N GLY A 107 18.23 -15.11 8.61
CA GLY A 107 19.36 -15.90 9.12
C GLY A 107 20.76 -15.39 8.80
N SER A 108 20.91 -14.42 7.95
CA SER A 108 22.17 -13.71 7.76
C SER A 108 22.18 -12.44 8.63
N SER A 109 23.29 -12.17 9.30
CA SER A 109 23.50 -11.03 10.17
C SER A 109 23.57 -9.66 9.44
N GLU A 110 23.20 -9.64 8.19
CA GLU A 110 23.03 -8.45 7.37
C GLU A 110 21.56 -8.48 6.93
N SER A 111 20.84 -7.42 7.24
CA SER A 111 19.44 -7.26 6.92
C SER A 111 19.22 -7.37 5.40
N ALA A 112 18.95 -8.57 4.94
CA ALA A 112 18.45 -8.78 3.58
C ALA A 112 16.97 -8.42 3.60
N THR A 113 16.68 -7.16 3.68
CA THR A 113 15.35 -6.62 3.51
C THR A 113 15.12 -6.46 2.03
N GLY A 114 14.27 -7.27 1.46
CA GLY A 114 13.73 -6.95 0.15
C GLY A 114 12.87 -5.70 0.32
N GLU A 115 13.29 -4.59 -0.26
CA GLU A 115 12.57 -3.33 -0.16
C GLU A 115 11.67 -3.18 -1.39
N CYS A 116 10.35 -3.15 -1.16
CA CYS A 116 9.38 -2.77 -2.18
C CYS A 116 9.25 -1.25 -2.20
N GLU A 117 9.75 -0.60 -3.26
CA GLU A 117 9.67 0.86 -3.34
C GLU A 117 8.78 1.36 -4.46
N GLY A 118 8.79 0.72 -5.61
CA GLY A 118 8.06 1.19 -6.78
C GLY A 118 6.78 0.42 -7.04
N LEU A 119 5.69 1.15 -7.35
CA LEU A 119 4.38 0.59 -7.61
C LEU A 119 3.76 1.20 -8.87
N ALA A 120 3.26 0.36 -9.76
CA ALA A 120 2.43 0.78 -10.87
C ALA A 120 1.23 -0.16 -11.02
N VAL A 121 0.05 0.41 -11.22
CA VAL A 121 -1.20 -0.35 -11.35
C VAL A 121 -1.89 0.01 -12.64
N ARG A 122 -2.38 -1.00 -13.34
CA ARG A 122 -3.20 -0.81 -14.53
C ARG A 122 -4.06 -2.03 -14.82
N ASP A 123 -5.35 -1.83 -15.03
CA ASP A 123 -6.29 -2.88 -15.44
C ASP A 123 -6.22 -4.12 -14.53
N GLY A 124 -6.01 -3.92 -13.22
CA GLY A 124 -5.87 -4.98 -12.22
C GLY A 124 -4.53 -5.73 -12.24
N TYR A 125 -3.58 -5.32 -13.07
CA TYR A 125 -2.20 -5.76 -12.97
C TYR A 125 -1.41 -4.79 -12.10
N VAL A 126 -0.60 -5.35 -11.23
CA VAL A 126 0.25 -4.60 -10.28
C VAL A 126 1.70 -4.95 -10.56
N LEU A 127 2.50 -3.95 -10.89
CA LEU A 127 3.93 -4.06 -11.09
C LEU A 127 4.63 -3.48 -9.87
N VAL A 128 5.52 -4.26 -9.27
CA VAL A 128 6.27 -3.88 -8.07
C VAL A 128 7.75 -3.95 -8.36
N ALA A 129 8.48 -2.89 -8.02
CA ALA A 129 9.93 -2.87 -8.09
C ALA A 129 10.53 -3.07 -6.68
N ASN A 130 11.41 -4.06 -6.56
CA ASN A 130 12.19 -4.32 -5.36
C ASN A 130 13.60 -3.80 -5.56
N THR A 131 14.19 -3.14 -4.57
CA THR A 131 15.47 -2.44 -4.70
C THR A 131 16.65 -3.24 -4.20
N GLU A 132 16.56 -3.90 -3.05
CA GLU A 132 17.67 -4.64 -2.44
C GLU A 132 18.05 -5.89 -3.25
N ASP A 133 17.06 -6.62 -3.76
CA ASP A 133 17.25 -7.63 -4.79
C ASP A 133 16.62 -7.12 -6.08
N PRO A 134 17.39 -6.55 -7.02
CA PRO A 134 16.86 -5.89 -8.20
C PRO A 134 15.95 -6.81 -9.00
N SER A 135 14.68 -6.82 -8.65
CA SER A 135 13.66 -7.68 -9.26
C SER A 135 12.37 -6.89 -9.48
N VAL A 136 11.53 -7.42 -10.33
CA VAL A 136 10.21 -6.88 -10.62
C VAL A 136 9.19 -8.00 -10.45
N ALA A 137 8.22 -7.78 -9.56
CA ALA A 137 7.08 -8.67 -9.43
C ALA A 137 5.90 -8.15 -10.25
N LEU A 138 5.27 -9.05 -11.02
CA LEU A 138 4.01 -8.77 -11.70
C LEU A 138 2.92 -9.60 -11.02
N LEU A 139 1.98 -8.92 -10.42
CA LEU A 139 0.84 -9.50 -9.72
C LEU A 139 -0.44 -9.24 -10.52
N LYS A 140 -1.44 -10.08 -10.31
CA LYS A 140 -2.79 -9.84 -10.82
C LYS A 140 -3.75 -9.87 -9.65
N SER A 141 -4.50 -8.78 -9.49
CA SER A 141 -5.49 -8.68 -8.43
C SER A 141 -6.65 -9.66 -8.62
N SER A 142 -7.24 -10.11 -7.53
CA SER A 142 -8.38 -11.03 -7.55
C SER A 142 -9.65 -10.39 -8.11
N TRP A 143 -9.78 -9.08 -8.02
CA TRP A 143 -10.92 -8.33 -8.54
C TRP A 143 -10.82 -8.05 -10.06
N ALA A 144 -9.67 -8.26 -10.70
CA ALA A 144 -9.45 -8.10 -12.14
C ALA A 144 -9.63 -9.40 -12.95
N GLN A 145 -10.56 -10.27 -12.56
CA GLN A 145 -10.84 -11.52 -13.26
C GLN A 145 -11.85 -11.35 -14.40
#